data_46f9a77d02bf392fb7abe5db88245aec
#
_entry.id   46f9a77d02bf392fb7abe5db88245aec
#
_cell.length_a   1.000
_cell.length_b   1.000
_cell.length_c   1.000
_cell.angle_alpha   90.00
_cell.angle_beta   90.00
_cell.angle_gamma   90.00
#
_symmetry.space_group_name_H-M   'P 1'
#
loop_
_entity.id
_entity.type
_entity.pdbx_description
1 polymer ?
#
loop_
_entity_poly.entity_id
_entity_poly.type
_entity_poly.pdbx_seq_one_letter_code
_entity_poly.pdbx_strand_id
1 'polypeptide(L)'
;MFMLLGKCPYCEDGSIEVRDKEVRGKKVKLYACSNASWRTEDGEMFELTPDSTCHYRIWQNALAKYGKWLSYKEVRELLENEIVEVELLSKKYGKKIYYNKNIRIDEEYGVSVIWD
;
A
#
# COMPACT_ATOMS: atom_id res chain seq x y z
N MET A 1 -7.78 15.06 10.32
CA MET A 1 -7.76 15.57 8.94
C MET A 1 -7.38 14.46 7.98
N PHE A 2 -8.16 14.27 6.93
CA PHE A 2 -7.87 13.25 5.93
C PHE A 2 -6.91 13.79 4.88
N MET A 3 -5.91 12.99 4.53
CA MET A 3 -5.04 13.31 3.41
C MET A 3 -5.48 12.46 2.23
N LEU A 4 -5.91 13.10 1.15
CA LEU A 4 -6.30 12.43 -0.09
C LEU A 4 -5.12 12.40 -1.04
N LEU A 5 -4.79 11.22 -1.55
CA LEU A 5 -3.63 11.02 -2.42
C LEU A 5 -4.01 11.04 -3.91
N GLY A 6 -5.23 10.64 -4.24
CA GLY A 6 -5.72 10.59 -5.60
C GLY A 6 -6.98 9.76 -5.71
N LYS A 7 -7.47 9.58 -6.92
CA LYS A 7 -8.64 8.75 -7.16
C LYS A 7 -8.31 7.28 -7.01
N CYS A 8 -9.27 6.50 -6.51
CA CYS A 8 -9.15 5.05 -6.50
C CYS A 8 -9.17 4.52 -7.95
N PRO A 9 -8.22 3.68 -8.34
CA PRO A 9 -8.17 3.17 -9.71
C PRO A 9 -9.22 2.10 -10.01
N TYR A 10 -9.91 1.62 -8.99
CA TYR A 10 -10.86 0.51 -9.13
C TYR A 10 -12.31 0.87 -8.77
N CYS A 11 -12.59 2.12 -8.41
CA CYS A 11 -13.95 2.58 -8.24
C CYS A 11 -14.10 4.04 -8.71
N GLU A 12 -15.30 4.39 -9.16
CA GLU A 12 -15.53 5.68 -9.81
C GLU A 12 -15.56 6.87 -8.86
N ASP A 13 -16.08 6.67 -7.67
CA ASP A 13 -16.37 7.75 -6.71
C ASP A 13 -15.48 7.74 -5.47
N GLY A 14 -14.55 6.80 -5.38
CA GLY A 14 -13.66 6.70 -4.23
C GLY A 14 -12.36 7.45 -4.42
N SER A 15 -11.74 7.82 -3.32
CA SER A 15 -10.41 8.44 -3.29
C SER A 15 -9.53 7.69 -2.31
N ILE A 16 -8.23 7.63 -2.61
CA ILE A 16 -7.28 6.97 -1.72
C ILE A 16 -6.91 7.93 -0.59
N GLU A 17 -7.11 7.52 0.63
CA GLU A 17 -6.83 8.30 1.83
C GLU A 17 -5.83 7.59 2.73
N VAL A 18 -5.11 8.37 3.54
CA VAL A 18 -4.14 7.83 4.51
C VAL A 18 -4.88 7.54 5.81
N ARG A 19 -4.76 6.32 6.29
CA ARG A 19 -5.34 5.89 7.57
C ARG A 19 -4.23 5.32 8.45
N ASP A 20 -4.32 5.60 9.76
CA ASP A 20 -3.41 5.00 10.73
C ASP A 20 -4.03 3.72 11.26
N LYS A 21 -3.26 2.63 11.24
CA LYS A 21 -3.67 1.34 11.75
C LYS A 21 -2.61 0.80 12.70
N GLU A 22 -3.03 -0.03 13.62
CA GLU A 22 -2.13 -0.72 14.53
C GLU A 22 -2.21 -2.21 14.22
N VAL A 23 -1.07 -2.79 13.84
CA VAL A 23 -0.95 -4.20 13.51
C VAL A 23 0.10 -4.81 14.44
N ARG A 24 -0.31 -5.78 15.25
CA ARG A 24 0.57 -6.44 16.21
C ARG A 24 1.31 -5.46 17.12
N GLY A 25 0.62 -4.41 17.57
CA GLY A 25 1.19 -3.37 18.43
C GLY A 25 2.06 -2.36 17.72
N LYS A 26 2.19 -2.43 16.40
CA LYS A 26 2.98 -1.49 15.60
C LYS A 26 2.07 -0.60 14.76
N LYS A 27 2.38 0.68 14.73
CA LYS A 27 1.62 1.64 13.91
C LYS A 27 2.09 1.55 12.46
N VAL A 28 1.15 1.31 11.57
CA VAL A 28 1.40 1.21 10.13
C VAL A 28 0.34 2.05 9.41
N LYS A 29 0.75 2.75 8.38
CA LYS A 29 -0.20 3.51 7.56
C LYS A 29 -0.84 2.61 6.53
N LEU A 30 -2.13 2.82 6.31
CA LEU A 30 -2.90 2.14 5.28
C LEU A 30 -3.41 3.18 4.30
N TYR A 31 -3.05 3.03 3.04
CA TYR A 31 -3.55 3.87 1.96
C TYR A 31 -4.74 3.16 1.33
N ALA A 32 -5.93 3.60 1.64
CA ALA A 32 -7.14 2.87 1.29
C ALA A 32 -8.18 3.74 0.61
N CYS A 33 -8.99 3.11 -0.23
CA CYS A 33 -10.13 3.77 -0.85
C CYS A 33 -11.12 4.25 0.22
N SER A 34 -11.68 5.44 0.04
CA SER A 34 -12.66 6.01 0.96
C SER A 34 -13.92 5.14 1.08
N ASN A 35 -14.20 4.31 0.07
CA ASN A 35 -15.34 3.39 0.06
C ASN A 35 -15.02 2.02 0.67
N ALA A 36 -13.80 1.83 1.19
CA ALA A 36 -13.37 0.61 1.82
C ALA A 36 -13.23 0.81 3.33
N SER A 37 -13.70 -0.15 4.10
CA SER A 37 -13.58 -0.14 5.56
C SER A 37 -13.18 -1.53 6.03
N TRP A 38 -12.29 -1.59 7.00
CA TRP A 38 -11.85 -2.84 7.59
C TRP A 38 -11.99 -2.78 9.10
N ARG A 39 -12.27 -3.92 9.69
CA ARG A 39 -12.32 -4.09 11.15
C ARG A 39 -11.42 -5.25 11.54
N THR A 40 -10.97 -5.24 12.78
CA THR A 40 -10.18 -6.33 13.35
C THR A 40 -10.60 -6.59 14.78
N GLU A 41 -10.61 -7.86 15.18
CA GLU A 41 -10.88 -8.27 16.55
C GLU A 41 -9.60 -8.54 17.33
N ASP A 42 -8.55 -8.99 16.64
CA ASP A 42 -7.28 -9.40 17.25
C ASP A 42 -6.09 -8.47 16.92
N GLY A 43 -6.28 -7.48 16.07
CA GLY A 43 -5.20 -6.59 15.64
C GLY A 43 -4.26 -7.19 14.59
N GLU A 44 -4.51 -8.40 14.14
CA GLU A 44 -3.67 -9.09 13.16
C GLU A 44 -4.36 -9.26 11.81
N MET A 45 -5.62 -9.68 11.83
CA MET A 45 -6.39 -9.90 10.61
C MET A 45 -7.46 -8.83 10.46
N PHE A 46 -7.54 -8.25 9.28
CA PHE A 46 -8.50 -7.21 8.95
C PHE A 46 -9.49 -7.74 7.92
N GLU A 47 -10.78 -7.55 8.19
CA GLU A 47 -11.86 -7.98 7.31
C GLU A 47 -12.63 -6.77 6.81
N LEU A 48 -13.06 -6.82 5.55
CA LEU A 48 -13.93 -5.79 4.99
C LEU A 48 -15.28 -5.78 5.71
N THR A 49 -15.75 -4.58 6.05
CA THR A 49 -17.08 -4.43 6.62
C THR A 49 -18.15 -4.64 5.54
N PRO A 50 -19.38 -5.07 5.92
CA PRO A 50 -20.43 -5.32 4.92
C PRO A 50 -20.87 -4.10 4.10
N ASP A 51 -20.62 -2.89 4.60
CA ASP A 51 -20.98 -1.64 3.91
C ASP A 51 -19.89 -1.14 2.95
N SER A 52 -18.78 -1.86 2.83
CA SER A 52 -17.71 -1.48 1.90
C SER A 52 -18.13 -1.75 0.46
N THR A 53 -17.97 -0.73 -0.40
CA THR A 53 -18.25 -0.86 -1.84
C THR A 53 -16.99 -1.02 -2.67
N CYS A 54 -15.82 -0.94 -2.06
CA CYS A 54 -14.53 -1.13 -2.67
C CYS A 54 -13.61 -1.86 -1.69
N HIS A 55 -12.57 -2.49 -2.18
CA HIS A 55 -11.62 -3.21 -1.33
C HIS A 55 -10.16 -2.82 -1.58
N TYR A 56 -9.92 -1.80 -2.39
CA TYR A 56 -8.55 -1.43 -2.75
C TYR A 56 -7.81 -0.77 -1.59
N ARG A 57 -6.61 -1.23 -1.34
CA ARG A 57 -5.72 -0.70 -0.29
C ARG A 57 -4.26 -0.99 -0.63
N ILE A 58 -3.40 -0.15 -0.08
CA ILE A 58 -1.95 -0.33 -0.15
C ILE A 58 -1.42 -0.19 1.27
N TRP A 59 -0.79 -1.22 1.80
CA TRP A 59 -0.13 -1.14 3.10
C TRP A 59 1.22 -0.44 2.96
N GLN A 60 1.53 0.44 3.90
CA GLN A 60 2.84 1.13 3.93
C GLN A 60 4.00 0.12 3.94
N ASN A 61 3.80 -1.02 4.60
CA ASN A 61 4.81 -2.07 4.72
C ASN A 61 4.64 -3.18 3.67
N ALA A 62 3.93 -2.94 2.59
CA ALA A 62 3.71 -3.95 1.56
C ALA A 62 5.01 -4.48 0.96
N LEU A 63 6.04 -3.65 0.89
CA LEU A 63 7.36 -4.02 0.36
C LEU A 63 8.43 -4.12 1.45
N ALA A 64 8.02 -4.25 2.71
CA ALA A 64 8.97 -4.30 3.84
C ALA A 64 9.95 -5.47 3.74
N LYS A 65 9.54 -6.59 3.13
CA LYS A 65 10.44 -7.73 2.89
C LYS A 65 11.59 -7.38 1.95
N TYR A 66 11.47 -6.30 1.18
CA TYR A 66 12.53 -5.78 0.31
C TYR A 66 13.19 -4.54 0.91
N GLY A 67 13.00 -4.30 2.21
CA GLY A 67 13.57 -3.15 2.90
C GLY A 67 12.97 -1.81 2.52
N LYS A 68 11.79 -1.79 1.91
CA LYS A 68 11.16 -0.57 1.40
C LYS A 68 9.84 -0.29 2.13
N TRP A 69 9.71 0.94 2.63
CA TRP A 69 8.46 1.46 3.18
C TRP A 69 7.89 2.51 2.23
N LEU A 70 6.64 2.34 1.83
CA LEU A 70 6.00 3.24 0.87
C LEU A 70 5.58 4.55 1.54
N SER A 71 6.07 5.68 0.99
CA SER A 71 5.65 7.00 1.46
C SER A 71 4.38 7.43 0.72
N TYR A 72 3.68 8.42 1.29
CA TYR A 72 2.49 8.96 0.63
C TYR A 72 2.81 9.57 -0.74
N LYS A 73 4.02 10.12 -0.92
CA LYS A 73 4.46 10.68 -2.20
C LYS A 73 4.57 9.61 -3.28
N GLU A 74 5.12 8.45 -2.90
CA GLU A 74 5.26 7.32 -3.82
C GLU A 74 3.90 6.75 -4.20
N VAL A 75 2.97 6.67 -3.24
CA VAL A 75 1.61 6.21 -3.51
C VAL A 75 0.89 7.18 -4.44
N ARG A 76 1.05 8.49 -4.20
CA ARG A 76 0.47 9.52 -5.06
C ARG A 76 0.97 9.39 -6.49
N GLU A 77 2.28 9.19 -6.68
CA GLU A 77 2.87 8.99 -8.00
C GLU A 77 2.35 7.71 -8.67
N LEU A 78 2.19 6.64 -7.90
CA LEU A 78 1.59 5.40 -8.40
C LEU A 78 0.17 5.62 -8.92
N LEU A 79 -0.64 6.39 -8.19
CA LEU A 79 -2.01 6.67 -8.60
C LEU A 79 -2.08 7.54 -9.85
N GLU A 80 -1.10 8.42 -10.06
CA GLU A 80 -1.04 9.27 -11.24
C GLU A 80 -0.45 8.57 -12.46
N ASN A 81 0.61 7.78 -12.26
CA ASN A 81 1.42 7.22 -13.35
C ASN A 81 1.29 5.71 -13.51
N GLU A 82 0.61 5.04 -12.60
CA GLU A 82 0.40 3.59 -12.54
C GLU A 82 1.68 2.77 -12.27
N ILE A 83 2.85 3.27 -12.66
CA ILE A 83 4.15 2.62 -12.47
C ILE A 83 5.13 3.64 -11.89
N VAL A 84 5.88 3.23 -10.86
CA VAL A 84 6.91 4.06 -10.22
C VAL A 84 8.16 3.23 -9.99
N GLU A 85 9.33 3.80 -10.24
CA GLU A 85 10.61 3.16 -9.93
C GLU A 85 10.96 3.41 -8.46
N VAL A 86 11.32 2.36 -7.74
CA VAL A 86 11.74 2.44 -6.33
C VAL A 86 13.02 1.65 -6.12
N GLU A 87 13.75 2.02 -5.05
CA GLU A 87 14.95 1.30 -4.65
C GLU A 87 14.56 0.23 -3.63
N LEU A 88 14.98 -1.00 -3.90
CA LEU A 88 14.74 -2.15 -3.04
C LEU A 88 16.07 -2.66 -2.47
N LEU A 89 16.00 -3.38 -1.37
CA LEU A 89 17.16 -3.94 -0.70
C LEU A 89 17.09 -5.46 -0.73
N SER A 90 18.16 -6.08 -1.19
CA SER A 90 18.36 -7.52 -1.11
C SER A 90 19.55 -7.82 -0.21
N LYS A 91 19.42 -8.82 0.64
CA LYS A 91 20.53 -9.30 1.47
C LYS A 91 20.97 -10.66 0.93
N LYS A 92 22.04 -10.66 0.14
CA LYS A 92 22.65 -11.90 -0.38
C LYS A 92 24.06 -12.02 0.15
N TYR A 93 24.42 -13.22 0.63
CA TYR A 93 25.77 -13.52 1.12
C TYR A 93 26.24 -12.54 2.21
N GLY A 94 25.32 -12.11 3.08
CA GLY A 94 25.63 -11.18 4.16
C GLY A 94 25.88 -9.75 3.72
N LYS A 95 25.69 -9.43 2.44
CA LYS A 95 25.87 -8.09 1.91
C LYS A 95 24.53 -7.44 1.59
N LYS A 96 24.44 -6.14 1.81
CA LYS A 96 23.26 -5.35 1.43
C LYS A 96 23.44 -4.89 -0.01
N ILE A 97 22.54 -5.30 -0.88
CA ILE A 97 22.58 -4.93 -2.30
C ILE A 97 21.31 -4.13 -2.59
N TYR A 98 21.50 -2.89 -3.05
CA TYR A 98 20.40 -2.03 -3.46
C TYR A 98 20.17 -2.16 -4.95
N TYR A 99 18.92 -2.22 -5.36
CA TYR A 99 18.57 -2.31 -6.78
C TYR A 99 17.26 -1.57 -7.03
N ASN A 100 17.12 -1.05 -8.25
CA ASN A 100 15.92 -0.33 -8.65
C ASN A 100 14.98 -1.26 -9.42
N LYS A 101 13.71 -1.22 -9.08
CA LYS A 101 12.66 -1.95 -9.78
C LYS A 101 11.43 -1.07 -9.91
N ASN A 102 10.66 -1.31 -10.95
CA ASN A 102 9.37 -0.66 -11.10
C ASN A 102 8.32 -1.41 -10.29
N ILE A 103 7.44 -0.66 -9.65
CA ILE A 103 6.27 -1.20 -8.98
C ILE A 103 5.03 -0.66 -9.67
N ARG A 104 3.95 -1.42 -9.60
CA ARG A 104 2.68 -1.02 -10.21
C ARG A 104 1.52 -1.27 -9.25
N ILE A 105 0.39 -0.64 -9.55
CA ILE A 105 -0.87 -0.86 -8.84
C ILE A 105 -1.30 -2.31 -9.03
N ASP A 106 -1.75 -2.95 -7.96
CA ASP A 106 -2.24 -4.31 -7.98
C ASP A 106 -3.55 -4.38 -7.18
N GLU A 107 -4.60 -4.91 -7.78
CA GLU A 107 -5.92 -4.96 -7.15
C GLU A 107 -5.94 -5.85 -5.90
N GLU A 108 -5.20 -6.94 -5.91
CA GLU A 108 -5.18 -7.91 -4.82
C GLU A 108 -4.25 -7.51 -3.68
N TYR A 109 -3.03 -7.08 -4.02
CA TYR A 109 -1.98 -6.78 -3.04
C TYR A 109 -1.73 -5.30 -2.82
N GLY A 110 -2.44 -4.44 -3.54
CA GLY A 110 -2.23 -3.00 -3.51
C GLY A 110 -1.13 -2.55 -4.45
N VAL A 111 0.05 -3.14 -4.35
CA VAL A 111 1.18 -2.92 -5.26
C VAL A 111 1.90 -4.22 -5.50
N SER A 112 2.54 -4.34 -6.66
CA SER A 112 3.39 -5.47 -6.97
C SER A 112 4.66 -5.00 -7.68
N VAL A 113 5.74 -5.76 -7.51
CA VAL A 113 7.03 -5.47 -8.15
C VAL A 113 7.02 -6.10 -9.54
N ILE A 114 7.47 -5.33 -10.52
CA ILE A 114 7.63 -5.84 -11.90
C ILE A 114 9.01 -6.50 -11.99
N TRP A 115 9.02 -7.82 -12.06
CA TRP A 115 10.24 -8.59 -12.21
C TRP A 115 10.50 -8.84 -13.70
N ASP A 116 11.70 -8.61 -14.13
CA ASP A 116 12.11 -8.83 -15.53
C ASP A 116 12.36 -10.30 -15.82
#